data_5bd5ac8cc7ef6af52cbd2e2aa3da184f
#
_entry.id   5bd5ac8cc7ef6af52cbd2e2aa3da184f
#
_cell.length_a   1.000
_cell.length_b   1.000
_cell.length_c   1.000
_cell.angle_alpha   90.00
_cell.angle_beta   90.00
_cell.angle_gamma   90.00
#
_symmetry.space_group_name_H-M   'P 1'
#
loop_
_entity.id
_entity.type
_entity.pdbx_description
1 polymer ?
#
loop_
_entity_poly.entity_id
_entity_poly.type
_entity_poly.pdbx_seq_one_letter_code
_entity_poly.pdbx_strand_id
1 'polypeptide(L)'
;MAYKIEVDEVGKYIEYLRKFKKDLERNLVDFDKDLKEAHNHWDDNNYTLTIEAKDKVSLEQKKLIEAVEKSLKKLKQMHEEYEKYLKRGRR
;
A
#
# COMPACT_ATOMS: atom_id res chain seq x y z
N MET A 1 19.62 14.56 -19.26
CA MET A 1 18.72 13.78 -20.10
C MET A 1 17.51 13.28 -19.36
N ALA A 2 16.35 13.42 -19.99
CA ALA A 2 15.07 13.13 -19.40
C ALA A 2 14.92 11.69 -18.88
N TYR A 3 15.49 10.72 -19.59
CA TYR A 3 15.35 9.28 -19.22
C TYR A 3 15.95 8.94 -17.87
N LYS A 4 17.12 9.49 -17.55
CA LYS A 4 17.77 9.21 -16.26
C LYS A 4 16.95 9.79 -15.11
N ILE A 5 16.42 10.99 -15.29
CA ILE A 5 15.59 11.64 -14.27
C ILE A 5 14.31 10.84 -14.05
N GLU A 6 13.67 10.38 -15.12
CA GLU A 6 12.45 9.57 -15.04
C GLU A 6 12.67 8.25 -14.31
N VAL A 7 13.81 7.58 -14.56
CA VAL A 7 14.15 6.33 -13.88
C VAL A 7 14.34 6.56 -12.40
N ASP A 8 15.05 7.61 -12.02
CA ASP A 8 15.26 7.94 -10.60
C ASP A 8 13.96 8.30 -9.90
N GLU A 9 13.07 9.04 -10.56
CA GLU A 9 11.76 9.38 -10.02
C GLU A 9 10.86 8.17 -9.88
N VAL A 10 10.88 7.24 -10.82
CA VAL A 10 10.15 5.98 -10.73
C VAL A 10 10.64 5.18 -9.52
N GLY A 11 11.96 5.13 -9.32
CA GLY A 11 12.54 4.46 -8.15
C GLY A 11 12.05 5.06 -6.84
N LYS A 12 12.03 6.39 -6.74
CA LYS A 12 11.52 7.10 -5.55
C LYS A 12 10.04 6.82 -5.34
N TYR A 13 9.26 6.78 -6.41
CA TYR A 13 7.84 6.49 -6.33
C TYR A 13 7.57 5.07 -5.86
N ILE A 14 8.36 4.10 -6.32
CA ILE A 14 8.30 2.72 -5.83
C ILE A 14 8.54 2.66 -4.33
N GLU A 15 9.56 3.35 -3.83
CA GLU A 15 9.85 3.40 -2.39
C GLU A 15 8.70 4.04 -1.60
N TYR A 16 8.13 5.11 -2.12
CA TYR A 16 6.97 5.76 -1.52
C TYR A 16 5.78 4.80 -1.43
N LEU A 17 5.48 4.07 -2.49
CA LEU A 17 4.36 3.13 -2.50
C LEU A 17 4.59 1.94 -1.56
N ARG A 18 5.82 1.46 -1.44
CA ARG A 18 6.18 0.40 -0.48
C ARG A 18 5.91 0.84 0.95
N LYS A 19 6.32 2.05 1.28
CA LYS A 19 6.08 2.63 2.60
C LYS A 19 4.60 2.81 2.86
N PHE A 20 3.88 3.34 1.88
CA PHE A 20 2.43 3.52 1.96
C PHE A 20 1.72 2.20 2.22
N LYS A 21 2.09 1.15 1.52
CA LYS A 21 1.53 -0.19 1.72
C LYS A 21 1.78 -0.70 3.13
N LYS A 22 3.01 -0.57 3.65
CA LYS A 22 3.35 -0.97 5.02
C LYS A 22 2.52 -0.22 6.05
N ASP A 23 2.34 1.08 5.84
CA ASP A 23 1.55 1.91 6.76
C ASP A 23 0.08 1.49 6.74
N LEU A 24 -0.48 1.16 5.58
CA LEU A 24 -1.84 0.65 5.46
C LEU A 24 -2.01 -0.68 6.21
N GLU A 25 -1.08 -1.60 6.03
CA GLU A 25 -1.11 -2.90 6.71
C GLU A 25 -1.03 -2.74 8.22
N ARG A 26 -0.16 -1.86 8.69
CA ARG A 26 -0.01 -1.57 10.12
C ARG A 26 -1.28 -0.94 10.69
N ASN A 27 -1.87 0.01 9.98
CA ASN A 27 -3.10 0.66 10.42
C ASN A 27 -4.25 -0.32 10.56
N LEU A 28 -4.35 -1.31 9.68
CA LEU A 28 -5.37 -2.36 9.79
C LEU A 28 -5.21 -3.18 11.07
N VAL A 29 -3.97 -3.56 11.39
CA VAL A 29 -3.65 -4.33 12.60
C VAL A 29 -3.97 -3.51 13.85
N ASP A 30 -3.53 -2.25 13.88
CA ASP A 30 -3.76 -1.36 15.03
C ASP A 30 -5.25 -1.08 15.22
N PHE A 31 -5.98 -0.88 14.15
CA PHE A 31 -7.42 -0.65 14.20
C PHE A 31 -8.18 -1.85 14.78
N ASP A 32 -7.82 -3.06 14.34
CA ASP A 32 -8.41 -4.29 14.87
C ASP A 32 -8.13 -4.48 16.36
N LYS A 33 -6.89 -4.19 16.77
CA LYS A 33 -6.49 -4.25 18.17
C LYS A 33 -7.26 -3.25 19.02
N ASP A 34 -7.36 -2.00 18.56
CA ASP A 34 -8.08 -0.94 19.29
C ASP A 34 -9.56 -1.27 19.43
N LEU A 35 -10.19 -1.86 18.42
CA LEU A 35 -11.57 -2.30 18.52
C LEU A 35 -11.77 -3.40 19.53
N LYS A 36 -10.86 -4.36 19.61
CA LYS A 36 -10.93 -5.43 20.60
C LYS A 36 -10.83 -4.88 22.03
N GLU A 37 -9.98 -3.89 22.23
CA GLU A 37 -9.88 -3.20 23.53
C GLU A 37 -11.16 -2.43 23.85
N ALA A 38 -11.73 -1.74 22.87
CA ALA A 38 -12.95 -0.96 23.05
C ALA A 38 -14.15 -1.83 23.39
N HIS A 39 -14.18 -3.09 22.98
CA HIS A 39 -15.25 -4.04 23.31
C HIS A 39 -15.50 -4.13 24.82
N ASN A 40 -14.46 -3.99 25.62
CA ASN A 40 -14.58 -4.06 27.08
C ASN A 40 -15.40 -2.90 27.68
N HIS A 41 -15.60 -1.84 26.91
CA HIS A 41 -16.26 -0.61 27.38
C HIS A 41 -17.57 -0.30 26.66
N TRP A 42 -17.93 -1.11 25.64
CA TRP A 42 -19.12 -0.90 24.83
C TRP A 42 -20.14 -2.01 25.07
N ASP A 43 -21.41 -1.68 24.87
CA ASP A 43 -22.45 -2.71 24.85
C ASP A 43 -22.34 -3.54 23.55
N ASP A 44 -22.95 -4.73 23.57
CA ASP A 44 -22.85 -5.69 22.47
C ASP A 44 -23.42 -5.13 21.17
N ASN A 45 -24.49 -4.32 21.23
CA ASN A 45 -25.11 -3.74 20.03
C ASN A 45 -24.17 -2.75 19.37
N ASN A 46 -23.61 -1.82 20.14
CA ASN A 46 -22.67 -0.83 19.61
C ASN A 46 -21.40 -1.51 19.08
N TYR A 47 -20.93 -2.52 19.77
CA TYR A 47 -19.77 -3.29 19.30
C TYR A 47 -20.04 -3.95 17.96
N THR A 48 -21.20 -4.60 17.80
CA THR A 48 -21.59 -5.28 16.57
C THR A 48 -21.65 -4.30 15.40
N LEU A 49 -22.29 -3.13 15.59
CA LEU A 49 -22.34 -2.10 14.55
C LEU A 49 -20.96 -1.59 14.15
N THR A 50 -20.08 -1.42 15.11
CA THR A 50 -18.71 -0.96 14.86
C THR A 50 -17.90 -2.03 14.12
N ILE A 51 -18.07 -3.30 14.45
CA ILE A 51 -17.40 -4.40 13.74
C ILE A 51 -17.88 -4.48 12.29
N GLU A 52 -19.17 -4.29 12.03
CA GLU A 52 -19.69 -4.25 10.66
C GLU A 52 -19.06 -3.11 9.85
N ALA A 53 -18.98 -1.93 10.45
CA ALA A 53 -18.34 -0.78 9.81
C ALA A 53 -16.85 -1.02 9.57
N LYS A 54 -16.15 -1.59 10.56
CA LYS A 54 -14.73 -1.95 10.47
C LYS A 54 -14.50 -2.95 9.34
N ASP A 55 -15.34 -3.96 9.21
CA ASP A 55 -15.19 -4.98 8.17
C ASP A 55 -15.30 -4.37 6.77
N LYS A 56 -16.20 -3.41 6.58
CA LYS A 56 -16.32 -2.68 5.32
C LYS A 56 -15.07 -1.86 5.02
N VAL A 57 -14.57 -1.13 6.02
CA VAL A 57 -13.34 -0.34 5.88
C VAL A 57 -12.15 -1.25 5.58
N SER A 58 -12.03 -2.36 6.30
CA SER A 58 -10.95 -3.33 6.09
C SER A 58 -10.97 -3.90 4.69
N LEU A 59 -12.16 -4.20 4.16
CA LEU A 59 -12.29 -4.70 2.79
C LEU A 59 -11.80 -3.66 1.77
N GLU A 60 -12.20 -2.40 1.94
CA GLU A 60 -11.76 -1.32 1.05
C GLU A 60 -10.25 -1.09 1.14
N GLN A 61 -9.68 -1.15 2.33
CA GLN A 61 -8.23 -1.02 2.51
C GLN A 61 -7.47 -2.18 1.88
N LYS A 62 -7.98 -3.41 1.97
CA LYS A 62 -7.38 -4.56 1.30
C LYS A 62 -7.39 -4.40 -0.21
N LYS A 63 -8.48 -3.89 -0.77
CA LYS A 63 -8.55 -3.58 -2.20
C LYS A 63 -7.53 -2.53 -2.60
N LEU A 64 -7.34 -1.51 -1.78
CA LEU A 64 -6.33 -0.49 -2.01
C LEU A 64 -4.93 -1.08 -1.97
N ILE A 65 -4.63 -1.93 -1.00
CA ILE A 65 -3.34 -2.63 -0.91
C ILE A 65 -3.08 -3.46 -2.17
N GLU A 66 -4.08 -4.19 -2.63
CA GLU A 66 -3.97 -4.97 -3.88
C GLU A 66 -3.68 -4.07 -5.08
N ALA A 67 -4.35 -2.92 -5.17
CA ALA A 67 -4.12 -1.97 -6.25
C ALA A 67 -2.70 -1.41 -6.18
N VAL A 68 -2.20 -1.10 -4.99
CA VAL A 68 -0.82 -0.65 -4.78
C VAL A 68 0.17 -1.74 -5.19
N GLU A 69 -0.08 -2.99 -4.83
CA GLU A 69 0.77 -4.12 -5.22
C GLU A 69 0.86 -4.29 -6.72
N LYS A 70 -0.27 -4.18 -7.43
CA LYS A 70 -0.30 -4.23 -8.89
C LYS A 70 0.49 -3.09 -9.51
N SER A 71 0.33 -1.89 -8.97
CA SER A 71 1.07 -0.71 -9.43
C SER A 71 2.57 -0.87 -9.19
N LEU A 72 2.96 -1.39 -8.02
CA LEU A 72 4.36 -1.67 -7.70
C LEU A 72 4.98 -2.66 -8.68
N LYS A 73 4.28 -3.74 -8.96
CA LYS A 73 4.76 -4.76 -9.90
C LYS A 73 5.01 -4.15 -11.29
N LYS A 74 4.06 -3.36 -11.76
CA LYS A 74 4.15 -2.70 -13.06
C LYS A 74 5.29 -1.69 -13.11
N LEU A 75 5.43 -0.88 -12.06
CA LEU A 75 6.49 0.12 -11.96
C LEU A 75 7.88 -0.52 -11.89
N LYS A 76 8.01 -1.63 -11.15
CA LYS A 76 9.28 -2.38 -11.10
C LYS A 76 9.67 -2.91 -12.46
N GLN A 77 8.72 -3.46 -13.21
CA GLN A 77 8.98 -3.95 -14.57
C GLN A 77 9.43 -2.82 -15.48
N MET A 78 8.76 -1.69 -15.43
CA MET A 78 9.14 -0.49 -16.20
C MET A 78 10.53 -0.01 -15.82
N HIS A 79 10.83 0.05 -14.53
CA HIS A 79 12.13 0.49 -14.02
C HIS A 79 13.25 -0.43 -14.52
N GLU A 80 13.06 -1.73 -14.47
CA GLU A 80 14.02 -2.71 -14.96
C GLU A 80 14.25 -2.59 -16.47
N GLU A 81 13.19 -2.37 -17.22
CA GLU A 81 13.29 -2.16 -18.67
C GLU A 81 14.08 -0.89 -19.00
N TYR A 82 13.82 0.19 -18.28
CA TYR A 82 14.57 1.44 -18.46
C TYR A 82 16.05 1.26 -18.13
N GLU A 83 16.36 0.56 -17.05
CA GLU A 83 17.76 0.29 -16.70
C GLU A 83 18.47 -0.51 -17.78
N LYS A 84 17.82 -1.53 -18.31
CA LYS A 84 18.37 -2.34 -19.41
C LYS A 84 18.60 -1.47 -20.65
N TYR A 85 17.65 -0.63 -20.96
CA TYR A 85 17.76 0.29 -22.10
C TYR A 85 18.94 1.24 -21.94
N LEU A 86 19.11 1.82 -20.76
CA LEU A 86 20.22 2.73 -20.46
C LEU A 86 21.57 2.02 -20.57
N LYS A 87 21.68 0.78 -20.09
CA LYS A 87 22.89 -0.02 -20.21
C LYS A 87 23.24 -0.30 -21.68
N ARG A 88 22.26 -0.62 -22.50
CA ARG A 88 22.47 -0.85 -23.95
C ARG A 88 22.91 0.43 -24.67
N GLY A 89 22.40 1.57 -24.24
CA GLY A 89 22.72 2.86 -24.85
C GLY A 89 24.14 3.37 -24.53
N ARG A 90 24.84 2.71 -23.61
CA ARG A 90 26.18 3.14 -23.17
C ARG A 90 27.33 2.44 -23.88
N ARG A 91 27.11 1.82 -24.97
CA ARG A 91 28.17 1.18 -25.74
C ARG A 91 29.08 2.18 -26.45
#